data_1b6b4014cded5584788e089ea7813c4c
#
_entry.id   1b6b4014cded5584788e089ea7813c4c
#
_cell.length_a   1.000
_cell.length_b   1.000
_cell.length_c   1.000
_cell.angle_alpha   90.00
_cell.angle_beta   90.00
_cell.angle_gamma   90.00
#
_symmetry.space_group_name_H-M   'P 1'
#
loop_
_entity.id
_entity.type
_entity.pdbx_description
1 polymer ?
#
loop_
_entity_poly.entity_id
_entity_poly.type
_entity_poly.pdbx_seq_one_letter_code
_entity_poly.pdbx_strand_id
1 'polypeptide(L)'
;MNAQNKIDKLNITYGEELPDDNQKIVKIIGEANNKIYALALYKNDYFLKVFESKSMMIISSNPLIIPRISDKEVDFEDIFLLNGKLYAVGSVYNKKEKIFSLIGVEISEKGILSKTTIPLFNSEVAKKSERGGFYFKLSPDENSILIMHTSRFPKEDAVKYEVKLFDNKMATLFSSEEKVNFDDSRKDYEFIIADFELNFQNDVFLVINESYRDSKKKEKIEKFEIHAFKKANAYKKEVIDINIKGKEIINCKMISTVKNTLQLVGFYSSVRENGKANKELKGVYNATINLATNTNDNLKFNEFDYQTKVKLLGERKAKKGKDVKPLYNITNIIEKNDGGLIVLSELQFIYVGSSSGFGPLAFTPVTYTKNEMIVTCLKPDGSLEWSNVLPKEQSATVTTLSLAFGFGGSNGNFTVGGALLIPLTQMGKGPEYLGAIPIYKNGMLNIIFNDNAKNKGITDIEKIKSLGNYNNAVPSLFIFDNTGKITRKDPEEVIKNELVIRPGIYYRKTENEFIIYSSRKKQDKLGRLILED
;
A
#
# COMPACT_ATOMS: atom_id res chain seq x y z
N MET A 1 21.67 25.87 12.83
CA MET A 1 21.96 25.49 11.43
C MET A 1 21.29 24.16 11.18
N ASN A 2 20.37 24.11 10.23
CA ASN A 2 19.75 22.85 9.84
C ASN A 2 20.79 21.98 9.14
N ALA A 3 21.01 20.77 9.61
CA ALA A 3 21.88 19.83 8.93
C ALA A 3 21.26 19.51 7.57
N GLN A 4 21.99 19.75 6.51
CA GLN A 4 21.56 19.53 5.14
C GLN A 4 22.31 18.34 4.60
N ASN A 5 21.59 17.24 4.30
CA ASN A 5 22.15 16.08 3.65
C ASN A 5 21.84 16.14 2.16
N LYS A 6 22.87 16.10 1.34
CA LYS A 6 22.76 16.16 -0.11
C LYS A 6 23.28 14.88 -0.74
N ILE A 7 22.48 14.29 -1.64
CA ILE A 7 22.87 13.16 -2.47
C ILE A 7 22.55 13.54 -3.91
N ASP A 8 23.56 13.96 -4.68
CA ASP A 8 23.40 14.50 -6.04
C ASP A 8 22.41 15.69 -6.02
N LYS A 9 21.28 15.59 -6.72
CA LYS A 9 20.21 16.60 -6.74
C LYS A 9 19.17 16.44 -5.63
N LEU A 10 19.31 15.42 -4.80
CA LEU A 10 18.40 15.17 -3.69
C LEU A 10 18.87 15.88 -2.43
N ASN A 11 18.02 16.74 -1.90
CA ASN A 11 18.30 17.58 -0.74
C ASN A 11 17.40 17.23 0.44
N ILE A 12 17.98 17.02 1.61
CA ILE A 12 17.23 16.73 2.84
C ILE A 12 17.54 17.81 3.86
N THR A 13 16.50 18.54 4.26
CA THR A 13 16.55 19.55 5.33
C THR A 13 15.78 19.05 6.52
N TYR A 14 16.39 19.04 7.70
CA TYR A 14 15.75 18.60 8.93
C TYR A 14 15.28 19.77 9.80
N GLY A 15 14.15 19.57 10.46
CA GLY A 15 13.67 20.43 11.55
C GLY A 15 14.41 20.20 12.85
N GLU A 16 13.81 20.65 13.95
CA GLU A 16 14.34 20.44 15.29
C GLU A 16 14.24 18.99 15.73
N GLU A 17 15.04 18.62 16.71
CA GLU A 17 14.97 17.30 17.32
C GLU A 17 13.64 17.13 18.09
N LEU A 18 12.98 16.00 17.90
CA LEU A 18 11.73 15.71 18.57
C LEU A 18 11.99 15.36 20.03
N PRO A 19 11.05 15.67 20.96
CA PRO A 19 11.14 15.28 22.35
C PRO A 19 11.29 13.76 22.52
N ASP A 20 12.17 13.34 23.45
CA ASP A 20 12.32 11.92 23.84
C ASP A 20 11.15 11.50 24.77
N ASP A 21 9.92 11.55 24.26
CA ASP A 21 8.69 11.20 24.96
C ASP A 21 8.25 9.75 24.72
N ASN A 22 9.11 8.96 24.06
CA ASN A 22 8.84 7.59 23.60
C ASN A 22 7.67 7.46 22.60
N GLN A 23 7.04 8.55 22.18
CA GLN A 23 5.97 8.55 21.19
C GLN A 23 6.55 8.54 19.77
N LYS A 24 6.70 7.36 19.19
CA LYS A 24 7.29 7.22 17.85
C LYS A 24 6.26 7.52 16.77
N ILE A 25 6.64 8.35 15.79
CA ILE A 25 5.80 8.63 14.62
C ILE A 25 5.66 7.34 13.80
N VAL A 26 4.41 6.99 13.48
CA VAL A 26 4.05 5.78 12.71
C VAL A 26 3.39 6.11 11.37
N LYS A 27 2.89 7.35 11.19
CA LYS A 27 2.31 7.83 9.94
C LYS A 27 2.44 9.36 9.88
N ILE A 28 2.85 9.92 8.77
CA ILE A 28 2.66 11.33 8.45
C ILE A 28 1.34 11.43 7.72
N ILE A 29 0.38 12.19 8.29
CA ILE A 29 -0.99 12.25 7.79
C ILE A 29 -1.07 13.22 6.61
N GLY A 30 -0.40 14.36 6.71
CA GLY A 30 -0.38 15.38 5.67
C GLY A 30 0.03 16.76 6.18
N GLU A 31 -0.06 17.72 5.29
CA GLU A 31 0.23 19.15 5.55
C GLU A 31 -0.95 20.01 5.11
N ALA A 32 -1.49 20.82 6.01
CA ALA A 32 -2.52 21.80 5.73
C ALA A 32 -2.46 22.95 6.73
N ASN A 33 -2.96 24.15 6.35
CA ASN A 33 -3.07 25.32 7.22
C ASN A 33 -1.73 25.67 7.92
N ASN A 34 -0.62 25.58 7.20
CA ASN A 34 0.75 25.77 7.71
C ASN A 34 1.13 24.82 8.86
N LYS A 35 0.52 23.65 8.92
CA LYS A 35 0.80 22.61 9.92
C LYS A 35 1.03 21.28 9.26
N ILE A 36 1.97 20.49 9.83
CA ILE A 36 2.15 19.08 9.52
C ILE A 36 1.48 18.27 10.64
N TYR A 37 0.75 17.25 10.25
CA TYR A 37 0.07 16.34 11.16
C TYR A 37 0.68 14.94 11.08
N ALA A 38 1.01 14.37 12.23
CA ALA A 38 1.57 13.02 12.29
C ALA A 38 0.92 12.20 13.40
N LEU A 39 0.67 10.94 13.10
CA LEU A 39 0.23 9.95 14.08
C LEU A 39 1.45 9.36 14.78
N ALA A 40 1.44 9.35 16.10
CA ALA A 40 2.46 8.70 16.90
C ALA A 40 1.85 7.60 17.78
N LEU A 41 2.70 6.65 18.16
CA LEU A 41 2.32 5.52 19.01
C LEU A 41 3.29 5.40 20.19
N TYR A 42 2.73 5.22 21.39
CA TYR A 42 3.46 4.81 22.58
C TYR A 42 2.72 3.65 23.26
N LYS A 43 3.34 2.51 23.39
CA LYS A 43 2.70 1.24 23.78
C LYS A 43 1.53 0.92 22.82
N ASN A 44 0.28 1.08 23.30
CA ASN A 44 -0.93 0.87 22.48
C ASN A 44 -1.75 2.16 22.33
N ASP A 45 -1.25 3.28 22.84
CA ASP A 45 -1.96 4.56 22.82
C ASP A 45 -1.48 5.39 21.62
N TYR A 46 -2.43 5.93 20.87
CA TYR A 46 -2.18 6.80 19.73
C TYR A 46 -2.20 8.26 20.15
N PHE A 47 -1.32 9.05 19.52
CA PHE A 47 -1.19 10.48 19.72
C PHE A 47 -1.18 11.21 18.38
N LEU A 48 -1.83 12.35 18.34
CA LEU A 48 -1.69 13.29 17.23
C LEU A 48 -0.64 14.33 17.58
N LYS A 49 0.46 14.32 16.82
CA LYS A 49 1.49 15.37 16.88
C LYS A 49 1.22 16.39 15.79
N VAL A 50 1.22 17.67 16.18
CA VAL A 50 1.04 18.81 15.28
C VAL A 50 2.33 19.61 15.25
N PHE A 51 2.81 19.93 14.05
CA PHE A 51 4.04 20.69 13.84
C PHE A 51 3.77 21.96 13.03
N GLU A 52 4.58 23.00 13.24
CA GLU A 52 4.64 24.14 12.34
C GLU A 52 5.30 23.70 11.03
N SER A 53 4.69 24.02 9.90
CA SER A 53 5.10 23.48 8.60
C SER A 53 6.52 23.87 8.19
N LYS A 54 6.92 25.13 8.38
CA LYS A 54 8.21 25.64 7.86
C LYS A 54 9.40 25.22 8.74
N SER A 55 9.27 25.36 10.05
CA SER A 55 10.33 25.01 11.01
C SER A 55 10.33 23.53 11.38
N MET A 56 9.21 22.84 11.20
CA MET A 56 8.95 21.49 11.67
C MET A 56 9.08 21.34 13.20
N MET A 57 8.86 22.46 13.94
CA MET A 57 8.77 22.47 15.40
C MET A 57 7.45 21.89 15.86
N ILE A 58 7.49 21.11 16.94
CA ILE A 58 6.28 20.54 17.55
C ILE A 58 5.47 21.66 18.22
N ILE A 59 4.18 21.74 17.88
CA ILE A 59 3.21 22.67 18.49
C ILE A 59 2.46 21.97 19.63
N SER A 60 2.03 20.72 19.40
CA SER A 60 1.27 19.94 20.39
C SER A 60 1.41 18.44 20.16
N SER A 61 1.18 17.68 21.21
CA SER A 61 1.01 16.23 21.17
C SER A 61 -0.18 15.86 22.04
N ASN A 62 -1.27 15.40 21.43
CA ASN A 62 -2.54 15.11 22.11
C ASN A 62 -2.90 13.62 21.97
N PRO A 63 -3.37 12.95 23.03
CA PRO A 63 -3.83 11.58 22.94
C PRO A 63 -5.10 11.50 22.07
N LEU A 64 -5.16 10.48 21.21
CA LEU A 64 -6.31 10.18 20.35
C LEU A 64 -7.24 9.18 21.07
N ILE A 65 -8.10 9.69 21.92
CA ILE A 65 -9.08 8.89 22.65
C ILE A 65 -10.44 9.10 21.98
N ILE A 66 -10.86 8.13 21.15
CA ILE A 66 -12.15 8.20 20.48
C ILE A 66 -13.27 8.06 21.52
N PRO A 67 -14.34 8.90 21.47
CA PRO A 67 -15.46 8.81 22.40
C PRO A 67 -16.11 7.42 22.42
N ARG A 68 -16.47 6.94 23.61
CA ARG A 68 -17.18 5.66 23.77
C ARG A 68 -18.57 5.71 23.12
N ILE A 69 -19.02 4.57 22.60
CA ILE A 69 -20.38 4.41 22.09
C ILE A 69 -21.11 3.40 22.95
N SER A 70 -22.24 3.80 23.55
CA SER A 70 -23.03 2.93 24.43
C SER A 70 -22.14 2.22 25.47
N ASP A 71 -21.29 2.97 26.14
CA ASP A 71 -20.31 2.53 27.14
C ASP A 71 -19.23 1.55 26.66
N LYS A 72 -19.15 1.29 25.35
CA LYS A 72 -18.11 0.46 24.75
C LYS A 72 -16.93 1.29 24.30
N GLU A 73 -15.74 0.73 24.47
CA GLU A 73 -14.52 1.26 23.88
C GLU A 73 -14.56 1.14 22.37
N VAL A 74 -14.03 2.14 21.69
CA VAL A 74 -13.93 2.21 20.23
C VAL A 74 -12.49 1.94 19.86
N ASP A 75 -12.26 0.92 19.03
CA ASP A 75 -10.95 0.60 18.51
C ASP A 75 -10.56 1.65 17.46
N PHE A 76 -9.37 2.24 17.56
CA PHE A 76 -8.85 3.17 16.56
C PHE A 76 -8.53 2.42 15.28
N GLU A 77 -9.03 2.92 14.12
CA GLU A 77 -8.77 2.34 12.82
C GLU A 77 -7.75 3.16 12.01
N ASP A 78 -8.01 4.44 11.77
CA ASP A 78 -7.11 5.33 11.02
C ASP A 78 -7.44 6.81 11.25
N ILE A 79 -6.64 7.69 10.63
CA ILE A 79 -6.80 9.15 10.63
C ILE A 79 -6.52 9.72 9.25
N PHE A 80 -7.34 10.69 8.82
CA PHE A 80 -7.30 11.27 7.48
C PHE A 80 -7.35 12.79 7.52
N LEU A 81 -6.67 13.40 6.55
CA LEU A 81 -6.76 14.81 6.23
C LEU A 81 -7.62 14.94 4.97
N LEU A 82 -8.79 15.57 5.08
CA LEU A 82 -9.73 15.79 3.98
C LEU A 82 -9.94 17.28 3.79
N ASN A 83 -9.45 17.83 2.69
CA ASN A 83 -9.54 19.26 2.40
C ASN A 83 -9.17 20.17 3.61
N GLY A 84 -8.06 19.85 4.23
CA GLY A 84 -7.55 20.59 5.39
C GLY A 84 -8.22 20.29 6.73
N LYS A 85 -9.20 19.38 6.79
CA LYS A 85 -9.86 18.93 8.02
C LYS A 85 -9.38 17.54 8.41
N LEU A 86 -9.18 17.34 9.70
CA LEU A 86 -8.76 16.06 10.26
C LEU A 86 -9.95 15.27 10.80
N TYR A 87 -9.95 13.96 10.47
CA TYR A 87 -10.92 13.01 10.99
C TYR A 87 -10.22 11.76 11.48
N ALA A 88 -10.44 11.37 12.74
CA ALA A 88 -10.14 10.03 13.21
C ALA A 88 -11.34 9.12 12.95
N VAL A 89 -11.07 7.87 12.63
CA VAL A 89 -12.10 6.83 12.49
C VAL A 89 -11.83 5.70 13.46
N GLY A 90 -12.90 5.15 14.00
CA GLY A 90 -12.81 4.03 14.92
C GLY A 90 -13.98 3.09 14.79
N SER A 91 -13.76 1.84 15.17
CA SER A 91 -14.75 0.77 15.04
C SER A 91 -15.21 0.22 16.38
N VAL A 92 -16.44 -0.28 16.44
CA VAL A 92 -17.00 -0.93 17.60
C VAL A 92 -17.90 -2.09 17.21
N TYR A 93 -17.74 -3.23 17.92
CA TYR A 93 -18.59 -4.40 17.70
C TYR A 93 -19.67 -4.51 18.78
N ASN A 94 -20.94 -4.54 18.36
CA ASN A 94 -22.07 -4.83 19.22
C ASN A 94 -22.45 -6.32 19.17
N LYS A 95 -22.11 -7.07 20.24
CA LYS A 95 -22.34 -8.51 20.29
C LYS A 95 -23.82 -8.89 20.31
N LYS A 96 -24.68 -8.08 20.94
CA LYS A 96 -26.12 -8.38 21.05
C LYS A 96 -26.82 -8.25 19.70
N GLU A 97 -26.53 -7.19 18.99
CA GLU A 97 -27.13 -6.87 17.69
C GLU A 97 -26.37 -7.48 16.52
N LYS A 98 -25.15 -7.99 16.75
CA LYS A 98 -24.21 -8.44 15.70
C LYS A 98 -23.91 -7.34 14.68
N ILE A 99 -23.78 -6.12 15.13
CA ILE A 99 -23.45 -4.95 14.30
C ILE A 99 -21.99 -4.58 14.51
N PHE A 100 -21.28 -4.37 13.42
CA PHE A 100 -19.94 -3.81 13.39
C PHE A 100 -20.02 -2.39 12.82
N SER A 101 -19.81 -1.39 13.68
CA SER A 101 -19.96 0.02 13.33
C SER A 101 -18.61 0.68 13.12
N LEU A 102 -18.56 1.61 12.15
CA LEU A 102 -17.48 2.57 11.98
C LEU A 102 -18.00 3.96 12.24
N ILE A 103 -17.27 4.75 13.00
CA ILE A 103 -17.58 6.15 13.29
C ILE A 103 -16.42 7.05 12.92
N GLY A 104 -16.75 8.28 12.53
CA GLY A 104 -15.80 9.37 12.35
C GLY A 104 -15.89 10.36 13.52
N VAL A 105 -14.77 11.01 13.83
CA VAL A 105 -14.67 12.10 14.81
C VAL A 105 -13.81 13.21 14.21
N GLU A 106 -14.35 14.42 14.12
CA GLU A 106 -13.60 15.59 13.66
C GLU A 106 -12.56 15.99 14.71
N ILE A 107 -11.38 16.38 14.24
CA ILE A 107 -10.28 16.86 15.06
C ILE A 107 -10.01 18.31 14.72
N SER A 108 -9.96 19.18 15.73
CA SER A 108 -9.62 20.58 15.53
C SER A 108 -8.17 20.77 15.08
N GLU A 109 -7.82 21.93 14.52
CA GLU A 109 -6.45 22.28 14.16
C GLU A 109 -5.45 22.26 15.33
N LYS A 110 -5.94 22.27 16.56
CA LYS A 110 -5.11 22.10 17.80
C LYS A 110 -4.90 20.64 18.17
N GLY A 111 -5.45 19.69 17.38
CA GLY A 111 -5.34 18.25 17.63
C GLY A 111 -6.32 17.73 18.70
N ILE A 112 -7.43 18.43 18.95
CA ILE A 112 -8.44 18.04 19.97
C ILE A 112 -9.63 17.40 19.27
N LEU A 113 -10.01 16.18 19.70
CA LEU A 113 -11.16 15.45 19.17
C LEU A 113 -12.48 16.12 19.58
N SER A 114 -13.43 16.16 18.64
CA SER A 114 -14.82 16.52 18.92
C SER A 114 -15.46 15.48 19.85
N LYS A 115 -16.42 15.92 20.66
CA LYS A 115 -17.28 15.01 21.42
C LYS A 115 -18.40 14.39 20.57
N THR A 116 -18.67 14.97 19.40
CA THR A 116 -19.70 14.49 18.48
C THR A 116 -19.11 13.44 17.54
N THR A 117 -19.78 12.31 17.43
CA THR A 117 -19.42 11.24 16.50
C THR A 117 -20.29 11.28 15.25
N ILE A 118 -19.73 10.88 14.14
CA ILE A 118 -20.40 10.79 12.83
C ILE A 118 -20.56 9.30 12.50
N PRO A 119 -21.77 8.74 12.38
CA PRO A 119 -21.95 7.34 12.01
C PRO A 119 -21.61 7.16 10.52
N LEU A 120 -20.68 6.24 10.21
CA LEU A 120 -20.26 5.93 8.84
C LEU A 120 -20.80 4.58 8.38
N PHE A 121 -20.67 3.54 9.20
CA PHE A 121 -21.18 2.19 8.92
C PHE A 121 -21.87 1.60 10.13
N ASN A 122 -22.92 0.82 9.87
CA ASN A 122 -23.57 -0.08 10.82
C ASN A 122 -23.83 -1.40 10.09
N SER A 123 -22.77 -2.19 9.97
CA SER A 123 -22.77 -3.40 9.14
C SER A 123 -23.22 -4.61 9.94
N GLU A 124 -24.21 -5.34 9.47
CA GLU A 124 -24.56 -6.65 10.02
C GLU A 124 -23.43 -7.65 9.74
N VAL A 125 -23.07 -8.44 10.75
CA VAL A 125 -22.00 -9.43 10.66
C VAL A 125 -22.40 -10.74 11.39
N ALA A 126 -21.89 -11.87 10.94
CA ALA A 126 -22.25 -13.17 11.51
C ALA A 126 -21.80 -13.31 12.98
N LYS A 127 -20.58 -12.88 13.30
CA LYS A 127 -19.99 -12.88 14.66
C LYS A 127 -18.71 -12.02 14.69
N LYS A 128 -18.14 -11.79 15.86
CA LYS A 128 -16.93 -10.97 16.04
C LYS A 128 -15.73 -11.44 15.20
N SER A 129 -15.50 -12.75 15.09
CA SER A 129 -14.38 -13.31 14.31
C SER A 129 -14.58 -13.21 12.79
N GLU A 130 -15.81 -12.99 12.33
CA GLU A 130 -16.17 -12.91 10.91
C GLU A 130 -16.55 -11.47 10.49
N ARG A 131 -16.32 -10.49 11.39
CA ARG A 131 -16.66 -9.09 11.15
C ARG A 131 -15.88 -8.44 10.02
N GLY A 132 -14.74 -9.05 9.61
CA GLY A 132 -13.85 -8.50 8.60
C GLY A 132 -13.16 -7.22 9.04
N GLY A 133 -12.97 -6.29 8.11
CA GLY A 133 -12.28 -5.01 8.33
C GLY A 133 -12.74 -3.91 7.40
N PHE A 134 -12.26 -2.70 7.68
CA PHE A 134 -12.47 -1.51 6.86
C PHE A 134 -11.22 -1.21 6.03
N TYR A 135 -11.43 -0.75 4.80
CA TYR A 135 -10.40 -0.36 3.85
C TYR A 135 -10.68 1.05 3.36
N PHE A 136 -9.65 1.86 3.23
CA PHE A 136 -9.78 3.30 3.00
C PHE A 136 -9.03 3.72 1.75
N LYS A 137 -9.62 4.62 0.96
CA LYS A 137 -9.00 5.23 -0.21
C LYS A 137 -9.39 6.69 -0.30
N LEU A 138 -8.42 7.59 -0.30
CA LEU A 138 -8.66 9.01 -0.55
C LEU A 138 -8.81 9.27 -2.05
N SER A 139 -9.63 10.26 -2.42
CA SER A 139 -9.60 10.81 -3.77
C SER A 139 -8.24 11.45 -4.07
N PRO A 140 -7.82 11.54 -5.35
CA PRO A 140 -6.53 12.12 -5.68
C PRO A 140 -6.35 13.58 -5.24
N ASP A 141 -7.45 14.31 -5.04
CA ASP A 141 -7.49 15.69 -4.55
C ASP A 141 -7.74 15.80 -3.02
N GLU A 142 -7.77 14.66 -2.32
CA GLU A 142 -8.03 14.56 -0.87
C GLU A 142 -9.34 15.25 -0.42
N ASN A 143 -10.33 15.40 -1.31
CA ASN A 143 -11.62 16.02 -1.01
C ASN A 143 -12.71 15.02 -0.60
N SER A 144 -12.48 13.74 -0.84
CA SER A 144 -13.42 12.67 -0.51
C SER A 144 -12.70 11.39 -0.12
N ILE A 145 -13.42 10.51 0.56
CA ILE A 145 -12.91 9.22 1.01
C ILE A 145 -13.86 8.11 0.66
N LEU A 146 -13.34 7.07 0.02
CA LEU A 146 -14.01 5.82 -0.23
C LEU A 146 -13.66 4.84 0.89
N ILE A 147 -14.69 4.28 1.53
CA ILE A 147 -14.53 3.28 2.59
C ILE A 147 -15.25 2.02 2.16
N MET A 148 -14.56 0.89 2.23
CA MET A 148 -15.11 -0.43 1.97
C MET A 148 -15.05 -1.27 3.25
N HIS A 149 -16.15 -1.92 3.58
CA HIS A 149 -16.24 -2.93 4.62
C HIS A 149 -16.46 -4.30 4.00
N THR A 150 -15.83 -5.33 4.54
CA THR A 150 -16.03 -6.72 4.10
C THR A 150 -16.28 -7.61 5.30
N SER A 151 -17.15 -8.60 5.18
CA SER A 151 -17.45 -9.57 6.22
C SER A 151 -17.82 -10.93 5.64
N ARG A 152 -17.78 -11.97 6.47
CA ARG A 152 -18.06 -13.36 6.07
C ARG A 152 -19.29 -13.89 6.79
N PHE A 153 -20.06 -14.69 6.05
CA PHE A 153 -21.22 -15.41 6.54
C PHE A 153 -21.05 -16.93 6.31
N PRO A 154 -20.22 -17.62 7.12
CA PRO A 154 -19.85 -19.02 6.86
C PRO A 154 -21.03 -20.01 6.82
N LYS A 155 -22.14 -19.72 7.54
CA LYS A 155 -23.34 -20.57 7.52
C LYS A 155 -24.12 -20.49 6.23
N GLU A 156 -23.89 -19.43 5.46
CA GLU A 156 -24.58 -19.13 4.21
C GLU A 156 -23.66 -19.25 3.01
N ASP A 157 -22.41 -19.73 3.26
CA ASP A 157 -21.33 -19.75 2.27
C ASP A 157 -21.27 -18.45 1.46
N ALA A 158 -21.23 -17.31 2.19
CA ALA A 158 -21.27 -16.00 1.58
C ALA A 158 -20.23 -15.03 2.14
N VAL A 159 -19.85 -14.08 1.30
CA VAL A 159 -19.16 -12.86 1.71
C VAL A 159 -20.06 -11.66 1.39
N LYS A 160 -19.94 -10.63 2.22
CA LYS A 160 -20.61 -9.37 2.03
C LYS A 160 -19.57 -8.27 1.94
N TYR A 161 -19.75 -7.34 1.01
CA TYR A 161 -18.99 -6.11 0.99
C TYR A 161 -19.91 -4.90 0.83
N GLU A 162 -19.57 -3.85 1.54
CA GLU A 162 -20.28 -2.57 1.56
C GLU A 162 -19.28 -1.49 1.15
N VAL A 163 -19.67 -0.62 0.24
CA VAL A 163 -18.84 0.47 -0.26
C VAL A 163 -19.58 1.78 -0.07
N LYS A 164 -18.95 2.75 0.58
CA LYS A 164 -19.51 4.08 0.77
C LYS A 164 -18.48 5.15 0.44
N LEU A 165 -18.94 6.17 -0.27
CA LEU A 165 -18.20 7.37 -0.59
C LEU A 165 -18.69 8.51 0.29
N PHE A 166 -17.76 9.23 0.91
CA PHE A 166 -18.03 10.37 1.76
C PHE A 166 -17.32 11.62 1.23
N ASP A 167 -17.93 12.78 1.40
CA ASP A 167 -17.33 14.07 1.13
C ASP A 167 -16.38 14.51 2.27
N ASN A 168 -15.80 15.70 2.13
CA ASN A 168 -14.90 16.30 3.12
C ASN A 168 -15.58 16.76 4.44
N LYS A 169 -16.89 16.54 4.58
CA LYS A 169 -17.66 16.71 5.83
C LYS A 169 -18.16 15.39 6.38
N MET A 170 -17.68 14.27 5.82
CA MET A 170 -18.15 12.92 6.11
C MET A 170 -19.65 12.69 5.82
N ALA A 171 -20.25 13.48 4.92
CA ALA A 171 -21.59 13.20 4.42
C ALA A 171 -21.54 12.13 3.32
N THR A 172 -22.47 11.18 3.36
CA THR A 172 -22.52 10.07 2.39
C THR A 172 -22.96 10.59 1.00
N LEU A 173 -22.12 10.40 0.00
CA LEU A 173 -22.39 10.71 -1.40
C LEU A 173 -22.95 9.49 -2.15
N PHE A 174 -22.46 8.29 -1.81
CA PHE A 174 -22.82 7.03 -2.44
C PHE A 174 -22.72 5.89 -1.43
N SER A 175 -23.57 4.87 -1.61
CA SER A 175 -23.55 3.63 -0.83
C SER A 175 -24.01 2.47 -1.70
N SER A 176 -23.26 1.36 -1.64
CA SER A 176 -23.62 0.08 -2.26
C SER A 176 -23.31 -1.06 -1.31
N GLU A 177 -24.16 -2.08 -1.32
CA GLU A 177 -23.97 -3.31 -0.56
C GLU A 177 -24.20 -4.50 -1.49
N GLU A 178 -23.29 -5.47 -1.46
CA GLU A 178 -23.44 -6.73 -2.21
C GLU A 178 -23.09 -7.93 -1.33
N LYS A 179 -23.87 -8.98 -1.50
CA LYS A 179 -23.64 -10.30 -0.89
C LYS A 179 -23.40 -11.32 -1.98
N VAL A 180 -22.23 -11.93 -1.97
CA VAL A 180 -21.83 -12.96 -2.92
C VAL A 180 -21.94 -14.30 -2.25
N ASN A 181 -22.83 -15.15 -2.77
CA ASN A 181 -23.00 -16.51 -2.31
C ASN A 181 -22.11 -17.46 -3.12
N PHE A 182 -21.42 -18.37 -2.45
CA PHE A 182 -20.63 -19.40 -3.07
C PHE A 182 -21.53 -20.58 -3.41
N ASP A 183 -21.54 -20.97 -4.68
CA ASP A 183 -22.36 -22.07 -5.16
C ASP A 183 -21.59 -23.40 -4.96
N ASP A 184 -22.19 -24.36 -4.25
CA ASP A 184 -21.63 -25.71 -4.00
C ASP A 184 -21.27 -26.48 -5.27
N SER A 185 -21.88 -26.14 -6.40
CA SER A 185 -21.56 -26.72 -7.72
C SER A 185 -20.20 -26.30 -8.27
N ARG A 186 -19.61 -25.26 -7.72
CA ARG A 186 -18.34 -24.67 -8.15
C ARG A 186 -17.22 -25.08 -7.19
N LYS A 187 -16.33 -25.94 -7.67
CA LYS A 187 -15.16 -26.33 -6.89
C LYS A 187 -14.09 -25.25 -6.97
N ASP A 188 -13.29 -25.16 -5.91
CA ASP A 188 -12.16 -24.22 -5.82
C ASP A 188 -12.59 -22.75 -6.11
N TYR A 189 -13.75 -22.35 -5.59
CA TYR A 189 -14.28 -21.00 -5.79
C TYR A 189 -13.47 -19.98 -4.99
N GLU A 190 -12.98 -18.96 -5.69
CA GLU A 190 -12.27 -17.81 -5.13
C GLU A 190 -12.96 -16.53 -5.58
N PHE A 191 -13.19 -15.61 -4.64
CA PHE A 191 -13.67 -14.27 -4.92
C PHE A 191 -12.69 -13.25 -4.34
N ILE A 192 -12.14 -12.41 -5.21
CA ILE A 192 -11.12 -11.44 -4.84
C ILE A 192 -11.58 -10.05 -5.27
N ILE A 193 -11.63 -9.11 -4.33
CA ILE A 193 -11.61 -7.68 -4.64
C ILE A 193 -10.14 -7.29 -4.79
N ALA A 194 -9.65 -7.29 -6.01
CA ALA A 194 -8.22 -7.13 -6.28
C ALA A 194 -7.72 -5.73 -5.99
N ASP A 195 -8.52 -4.72 -6.27
CA ASP A 195 -8.28 -3.31 -5.92
C ASP A 195 -9.58 -2.51 -5.97
N PHE A 196 -9.57 -1.31 -5.40
CA PHE A 196 -10.64 -0.33 -5.51
C PHE A 196 -10.04 1.08 -5.65
N GLU A 197 -10.70 1.93 -6.42
CA GLU A 197 -10.18 3.24 -6.81
C GLU A 197 -11.29 4.30 -6.79
N LEU A 198 -10.87 5.53 -6.56
CA LEU A 198 -11.70 6.73 -6.61
C LEU A 198 -10.99 7.76 -7.50
N ASN A 199 -11.69 8.23 -8.55
CA ASN A 199 -11.11 9.25 -9.45
C ASN A 199 -11.43 10.68 -9.02
N PHE A 200 -10.91 11.67 -9.75
CA PHE A 200 -11.17 13.10 -9.52
C PHE A 200 -12.65 13.49 -9.67
N GLN A 201 -13.45 12.72 -10.41
CA GLN A 201 -14.89 12.96 -10.62
C GLN A 201 -15.75 12.37 -9.50
N ASN A 202 -15.14 11.70 -8.52
CA ASN A 202 -15.81 10.89 -7.51
C ASN A 202 -16.54 9.65 -8.08
N ASP A 203 -16.05 9.11 -9.20
CA ASP A 203 -16.49 7.80 -9.66
C ASP A 203 -15.75 6.71 -8.90
N VAL A 204 -16.45 5.65 -8.56
CA VAL A 204 -15.96 4.52 -7.77
C VAL A 204 -15.77 3.30 -8.65
N PHE A 205 -14.66 2.61 -8.50
CA PHE A 205 -14.32 1.42 -9.26
C PHE A 205 -13.84 0.31 -8.32
N LEU A 206 -14.31 -0.92 -8.58
CA LEU A 206 -13.85 -2.13 -7.91
C LEU A 206 -13.37 -3.12 -8.96
N VAL A 207 -12.19 -3.70 -8.80
CA VAL A 207 -11.76 -4.83 -9.64
C VAL A 207 -12.12 -6.12 -8.93
N ILE A 208 -12.94 -6.89 -9.57
CA ILE A 208 -13.38 -8.20 -9.10
C ILE A 208 -12.68 -9.29 -9.93
N ASN A 209 -12.03 -10.22 -9.23
CA ASN A 209 -11.53 -11.46 -9.81
C ASN A 209 -12.27 -12.64 -9.17
N GLU A 210 -13.14 -13.26 -9.93
CA GLU A 210 -13.89 -14.45 -9.53
C GLU A 210 -13.33 -15.64 -10.30
N SER A 211 -12.89 -16.68 -9.61
CA SER A 211 -12.41 -17.89 -10.26
C SER A 211 -12.98 -19.14 -9.62
N TYR A 212 -13.29 -20.15 -10.42
CA TYR A 212 -13.78 -21.44 -9.97
C TYR A 212 -13.56 -22.51 -11.02
N ARG A 213 -13.65 -23.77 -10.60
CA ARG A 213 -13.62 -24.93 -11.50
C ARG A 213 -15.03 -25.39 -11.79
N ASP A 214 -15.44 -25.32 -13.04
CA ASP A 214 -16.70 -25.91 -13.50
C ASP A 214 -16.61 -27.44 -13.37
N SER A 215 -17.47 -28.02 -12.54
CA SER A 215 -17.49 -29.47 -12.26
C SER A 215 -17.89 -30.31 -13.47
N LYS A 216 -18.67 -29.74 -14.42
CA LYS A 216 -19.13 -30.41 -15.63
C LYS A 216 -18.12 -30.35 -16.76
N LYS A 217 -17.57 -29.15 -17.01
CA LYS A 217 -16.59 -28.91 -18.09
C LYS A 217 -15.17 -29.26 -17.70
N LYS A 218 -14.87 -29.42 -16.39
CA LYS A 218 -13.53 -29.61 -15.81
C LYS A 218 -12.54 -28.47 -16.12
N GLU A 219 -13.05 -27.32 -16.55
CA GLU A 219 -12.28 -26.13 -16.90
C GLU A 219 -12.25 -25.17 -15.71
N LYS A 220 -11.14 -24.40 -15.58
CA LYS A 220 -11.08 -23.24 -14.70
C LYS A 220 -11.75 -22.08 -15.43
N ILE A 221 -12.75 -21.49 -14.80
CA ILE A 221 -13.40 -20.26 -15.25
C ILE A 221 -12.84 -19.13 -14.40
N GLU A 222 -12.42 -18.05 -15.04
CA GLU A 222 -11.99 -16.83 -14.40
C GLU A 222 -12.72 -15.65 -15.03
N LYS A 223 -13.39 -14.87 -14.18
CA LYS A 223 -14.03 -13.61 -14.53
C LYS A 223 -13.24 -12.49 -13.91
N PHE A 224 -12.78 -11.60 -14.74
CA PHE A 224 -12.04 -10.43 -14.33
C PHE A 224 -12.79 -9.20 -14.81
N GLU A 225 -13.43 -8.48 -13.87
CA GLU A 225 -14.41 -7.45 -14.16
C GLU A 225 -14.11 -6.18 -13.35
N ILE A 226 -14.53 -5.04 -13.88
CA ILE A 226 -14.61 -3.78 -13.14
C ILE A 226 -16.06 -3.48 -12.87
N HIS A 227 -16.41 -3.30 -11.60
CA HIS A 227 -17.67 -2.71 -11.18
C HIS A 227 -17.48 -1.21 -11.07
N ALA A 228 -18.09 -0.46 -11.97
CA ALA A 228 -18.01 0.99 -12.04
C ALA A 228 -19.30 1.63 -11.53
N PHE A 229 -19.16 2.64 -10.69
CA PHE A 229 -20.25 3.45 -10.14
C PHE A 229 -19.93 4.92 -10.43
N LYS A 230 -20.51 5.46 -11.48
CA LYS A 230 -20.20 6.81 -11.95
C LYS A 230 -21.19 7.84 -11.41
N LYS A 231 -20.68 8.95 -10.90
CA LYS A 231 -21.49 10.07 -10.41
C LYS A 231 -22.44 10.60 -11.48
N ALA A 232 -21.97 10.72 -12.73
CA ALA A 232 -22.76 11.16 -13.86
C ALA A 232 -23.98 10.26 -14.17
N ASN A 233 -23.93 8.98 -13.75
CA ASN A 233 -25.03 8.00 -13.91
C ASN A 233 -25.70 7.68 -12.56
N ALA A 234 -25.74 8.64 -11.63
CA ALA A 234 -26.32 8.49 -10.29
C ALA A 234 -25.81 7.21 -9.57
N TYR A 235 -24.56 6.85 -9.80
CA TYR A 235 -23.90 5.68 -9.25
C TYR A 235 -24.57 4.33 -9.57
N LYS A 236 -25.31 4.26 -10.66
CA LYS A 236 -25.82 2.97 -11.15
C LYS A 236 -24.65 2.06 -11.50
N LYS A 237 -24.68 0.82 -11.01
CA LYS A 237 -23.66 -0.19 -11.27
C LYS A 237 -23.56 -0.50 -12.77
N GLU A 238 -22.37 -0.39 -13.30
CA GLU A 238 -21.98 -0.83 -14.63
C GLU A 238 -20.86 -1.88 -14.49
N VAL A 239 -20.89 -2.91 -15.32
CA VAL A 239 -19.87 -3.98 -15.30
C VAL A 239 -19.10 -3.94 -16.60
N ILE A 240 -17.77 -3.89 -16.50
CA ILE A 240 -16.85 -3.88 -17.63
C ILE A 240 -16.03 -5.18 -17.56
N ASP A 241 -16.23 -6.06 -18.53
CA ASP A 241 -15.49 -7.32 -18.63
C ASP A 241 -14.11 -7.07 -19.22
N ILE A 242 -13.09 -7.59 -18.54
CA ILE A 242 -11.70 -7.59 -18.99
C ILE A 242 -11.36 -8.98 -19.51
N ASN A 243 -11.43 -9.15 -20.81
CA ASN A 243 -11.23 -10.44 -21.44
C ASN A 243 -9.77 -10.92 -21.35
N ILE A 244 -9.47 -11.77 -20.36
CA ILE A 244 -8.11 -12.29 -20.06
C ILE A 244 -7.84 -13.70 -20.61
N LYS A 245 -8.55 -14.15 -21.64
CA LYS A 245 -8.52 -15.52 -22.17
C LYS A 245 -7.12 -16.17 -22.15
N GLY A 246 -7.04 -17.34 -21.53
CA GLY A 246 -5.80 -18.15 -21.48
C GLY A 246 -4.72 -17.60 -20.56
N LYS A 247 -5.05 -16.63 -19.69
CA LYS A 247 -4.16 -16.07 -18.67
C LYS A 247 -4.78 -16.21 -17.30
N GLU A 248 -3.95 -16.16 -16.26
CA GLU A 248 -4.35 -16.04 -14.87
C GLU A 248 -3.81 -14.74 -14.32
N ILE A 249 -4.67 -13.94 -13.69
CA ILE A 249 -4.29 -12.71 -13.01
C ILE A 249 -3.82 -13.06 -11.60
N ILE A 250 -2.58 -12.70 -11.28
CA ILE A 250 -1.98 -12.96 -9.97
C ILE A 250 -2.29 -11.82 -9.01
N ASN A 251 -2.19 -10.58 -9.47
CA ASN A 251 -2.59 -9.39 -8.72
C ASN A 251 -3.01 -8.29 -9.69
N CYS A 252 -3.67 -7.27 -9.15
CA CYS A 252 -4.08 -6.09 -9.88
C CYS A 252 -3.96 -4.85 -9.01
N LYS A 253 -3.57 -3.76 -9.61
CA LYS A 253 -3.68 -2.41 -9.11
C LYS A 253 -4.32 -1.52 -10.16
N MET A 254 -5.12 -0.56 -9.68
CA MET A 254 -5.72 0.46 -10.52
C MET A 254 -5.07 1.82 -10.30
N ILE A 255 -5.08 2.63 -11.34
CA ILE A 255 -4.78 4.06 -11.28
C ILE A 255 -5.72 4.80 -12.22
N SER A 256 -6.34 5.85 -11.70
CA SER A 256 -7.05 6.84 -12.52
C SER A 256 -6.04 7.83 -13.08
N THR A 257 -6.05 8.03 -14.40
CA THR A 257 -5.13 8.94 -15.09
C THR A 257 -5.72 10.34 -15.21
N VAL A 258 -4.86 11.33 -15.44
CA VAL A 258 -5.29 12.71 -15.71
C VAL A 258 -6.12 12.84 -17.00
N LYS A 259 -6.03 11.87 -17.92
CA LYS A 259 -6.82 11.80 -19.16
C LYS A 259 -8.20 11.18 -18.97
N ASN A 260 -8.64 10.98 -17.73
CA ASN A 260 -9.92 10.32 -17.40
C ASN A 260 -10.04 8.90 -17.99
N THR A 261 -8.94 8.16 -18.00
CA THR A 261 -8.92 6.72 -18.26
C THR A 261 -8.58 5.97 -16.97
N LEU A 262 -8.95 4.71 -16.90
CA LEU A 262 -8.56 3.82 -15.82
C LEU A 262 -7.53 2.83 -16.35
N GLN A 263 -6.39 2.75 -15.70
CA GLN A 263 -5.34 1.79 -16.03
C GLN A 263 -5.32 0.68 -14.99
N LEU A 264 -5.42 -0.57 -15.44
CA LEU A 264 -5.20 -1.75 -14.62
C LEU A 264 -3.82 -2.30 -14.94
N VAL A 265 -3.04 -2.54 -13.90
CA VAL A 265 -1.70 -3.09 -14.02
C VAL A 265 -1.52 -4.21 -13.01
N GLY A 266 -0.90 -5.29 -13.41
CA GLY A 266 -0.65 -6.40 -12.51
C GLY A 266 0.26 -7.45 -13.10
N PHE A 267 0.48 -8.51 -12.33
CA PHE A 267 1.19 -9.68 -12.80
C PHE A 267 0.23 -10.73 -13.32
N TYR A 268 0.66 -11.44 -14.33
CA TYR A 268 -0.07 -12.56 -14.89
C TYR A 268 0.77 -13.83 -14.92
N SER A 269 0.09 -14.96 -14.94
CA SER A 269 0.67 -16.28 -15.12
C SER A 269 0.08 -16.97 -16.36
N SER A 270 0.72 -18.04 -16.81
CA SER A 270 0.18 -18.90 -17.84
C SER A 270 -0.76 -19.96 -17.23
N VAL A 271 -1.77 -20.31 -18.00
CA VAL A 271 -2.64 -21.46 -17.72
C VAL A 271 -2.11 -22.66 -18.51
N ARG A 272 -1.92 -23.80 -17.85
CA ARG A 272 -1.49 -25.04 -18.47
C ARG A 272 -2.63 -25.65 -19.29
N GLU A 273 -2.32 -26.55 -20.21
CA GLU A 273 -3.30 -27.28 -21.04
C GLU A 273 -4.40 -27.98 -20.22
N ASN A 274 -4.09 -28.40 -18.98
CA ASN A 274 -5.05 -29.01 -18.05
C ASN A 274 -5.90 -27.99 -17.27
N GLY A 275 -5.86 -26.71 -17.64
CA GLY A 275 -6.60 -25.62 -16.99
C GLY A 275 -6.07 -25.18 -15.63
N LYS A 276 -4.92 -25.71 -15.16
CA LYS A 276 -4.29 -25.27 -13.90
C LYS A 276 -3.36 -24.10 -14.13
N ALA A 277 -3.48 -23.08 -13.29
CA ALA A 277 -2.54 -21.98 -13.26
C ALA A 277 -1.12 -22.41 -12.92
N ASN A 278 -0.14 -21.79 -13.53
CA ASN A 278 1.27 -22.04 -13.20
C ASN A 278 1.67 -21.37 -11.87
N LYS A 279 0.94 -20.33 -11.46
CA LYS A 279 1.14 -19.52 -10.22
C LYS A 279 2.47 -18.76 -10.14
N GLU A 280 3.38 -18.92 -11.11
CA GLU A 280 4.62 -18.11 -11.22
C GLU A 280 4.35 -16.89 -12.09
N LEU A 281 5.08 -15.79 -11.87
CA LEU A 281 4.90 -14.55 -12.62
C LEU A 281 5.57 -14.67 -13.97
N LYS A 282 4.77 -14.66 -15.03
CA LYS A 282 5.28 -14.66 -16.40
C LYS A 282 5.69 -13.27 -16.87
N GLY A 283 4.96 -12.25 -16.41
CA GLY A 283 5.20 -10.87 -16.77
C GLY A 283 4.16 -9.93 -16.20
N VAL A 284 4.11 -8.72 -16.75
CA VAL A 284 3.20 -7.64 -16.38
C VAL A 284 2.13 -7.45 -17.44
N TYR A 285 0.86 -7.34 -17.04
CA TYR A 285 -0.20 -6.91 -17.97
C TYR A 285 -0.58 -5.46 -17.70
N ASN A 286 -1.11 -4.81 -18.73
CA ASN A 286 -1.78 -3.52 -18.66
C ASN A 286 -3.09 -3.56 -19.44
N ALA A 287 -4.16 -3.06 -18.82
CA ALA A 287 -5.44 -2.83 -19.48
C ALA A 287 -5.81 -1.36 -19.36
N THR A 288 -6.18 -0.72 -20.48
CA THR A 288 -6.65 0.66 -20.53
C THR A 288 -8.14 0.68 -20.73
N ILE A 289 -8.87 1.23 -19.77
CA ILE A 289 -10.32 1.33 -19.80
C ILE A 289 -10.71 2.76 -20.14
N ASN A 290 -11.49 2.88 -21.21
CA ASN A 290 -12.14 4.13 -21.60
C ASN A 290 -13.40 4.29 -20.76
N LEU A 291 -13.40 5.29 -19.87
CA LEU A 291 -14.52 5.52 -18.96
C LEU A 291 -15.75 6.15 -19.64
N ALA A 292 -15.59 6.73 -20.84
CA ALA A 292 -16.70 7.28 -21.59
C ALA A 292 -17.53 6.19 -22.30
N THR A 293 -16.87 5.16 -22.80
CA THR A 293 -17.48 4.06 -23.57
C THR A 293 -17.65 2.78 -22.76
N ASN A 294 -17.05 2.68 -21.60
CA ASN A 294 -16.95 1.44 -20.78
C ASN A 294 -16.32 0.27 -21.54
N THR A 295 -15.31 0.56 -22.34
CA THR A 295 -14.62 -0.45 -23.13
C THR A 295 -13.18 -0.62 -22.67
N ASN A 296 -12.69 -1.86 -22.78
CA ASN A 296 -11.27 -2.14 -22.68
C ASN A 296 -10.61 -1.82 -24.04
N ASP A 297 -10.04 -0.64 -24.16
CA ASP A 297 -9.46 -0.16 -25.42
C ASP A 297 -8.12 -0.84 -25.73
N ASN A 298 -7.42 -1.30 -24.70
CA ASN A 298 -6.12 -1.89 -24.89
C ASN A 298 -5.78 -2.86 -23.74
N LEU A 299 -5.47 -4.11 -24.10
CA LEU A 299 -4.99 -5.12 -23.16
C LEU A 299 -3.70 -5.72 -23.69
N LYS A 300 -2.61 -5.54 -22.96
CA LYS A 300 -1.28 -6.05 -23.29
C LYS A 300 -0.77 -6.97 -22.20
N PHE A 301 -0.14 -8.06 -22.60
CA PHE A 301 0.59 -8.98 -21.75
C PHE A 301 2.07 -8.93 -22.13
N ASN A 302 2.89 -8.37 -21.23
CA ASN A 302 4.32 -8.17 -21.45
C ASN A 302 5.09 -9.21 -20.66
N GLU A 303 5.73 -10.16 -21.31
CA GLU A 303 6.58 -11.15 -20.67
C GLU A 303 7.88 -10.49 -20.18
N PHE A 304 8.40 -10.92 -19.02
CA PHE A 304 9.71 -10.47 -18.56
C PHE A 304 10.79 -10.89 -19.55
N ASP A 305 11.62 -9.94 -19.94
CA ASP A 305 12.74 -10.21 -20.86
C ASP A 305 13.81 -11.10 -20.19
N TYR A 306 14.70 -11.65 -21.01
CA TYR A 306 15.74 -12.55 -20.56
C TYR A 306 16.67 -11.90 -19.51
N GLN A 307 17.03 -10.63 -19.70
CA GLN A 307 17.95 -9.93 -18.80
C GLN A 307 17.32 -9.70 -17.43
N THR A 308 16.05 -9.32 -17.38
CA THR A 308 15.27 -9.23 -16.14
C THR A 308 15.20 -10.59 -15.43
N LYS A 309 14.89 -11.67 -16.19
CA LYS A 309 14.88 -13.03 -15.63
C LYS A 309 16.25 -13.47 -15.10
N VAL A 310 17.36 -13.11 -15.79
CA VAL A 310 18.72 -13.39 -15.31
C VAL A 310 18.97 -12.72 -13.96
N LYS A 311 18.62 -11.44 -13.80
CA LYS A 311 18.82 -10.70 -12.54
C LYS A 311 17.99 -11.26 -11.38
N LEU A 312 16.78 -11.77 -11.66
CA LEU A 312 15.85 -12.27 -10.64
C LEU A 312 16.08 -13.76 -10.28
N LEU A 313 16.53 -14.56 -11.22
CA LEU A 313 16.57 -16.03 -11.10
C LEU A 313 17.97 -16.62 -11.21
N GLY A 314 18.93 -15.84 -11.70
CA GLY A 314 20.24 -16.30 -12.14
C GLY A 314 20.18 -16.93 -13.55
N GLU A 315 21.32 -16.89 -14.26
CA GLU A 315 21.44 -17.25 -15.66
C GLU A 315 20.93 -18.69 -15.97
N ARG A 316 21.26 -19.66 -15.11
CA ARG A 316 20.88 -21.06 -15.29
C ARG A 316 19.36 -21.27 -15.35
N LYS A 317 18.59 -20.57 -14.51
CA LYS A 317 17.12 -20.70 -14.46
C LYS A 317 16.48 -19.91 -15.60
N ALA A 318 17.00 -18.72 -15.90
CA ALA A 318 16.54 -17.90 -17.02
C ALA A 318 16.70 -18.65 -18.37
N LYS A 319 17.85 -19.30 -18.63
CA LYS A 319 18.07 -20.16 -19.80
C LYS A 319 17.09 -21.33 -19.91
N LYS A 320 16.61 -21.84 -18.79
CA LYS A 320 15.58 -22.92 -18.74
C LYS A 320 14.14 -22.40 -18.90
N GLY A 321 13.96 -21.10 -19.18
CA GLY A 321 12.64 -20.50 -19.34
C GLY A 321 11.77 -20.51 -18.07
N LYS A 322 12.39 -20.51 -16.88
CA LYS A 322 11.63 -20.45 -15.61
C LYS A 322 11.00 -19.08 -15.43
N ASP A 323 9.82 -19.08 -14.85
CA ASP A 323 9.10 -17.86 -14.47
C ASP A 323 9.47 -17.41 -13.05
N VAL A 324 9.11 -16.17 -12.71
CA VAL A 324 9.49 -15.51 -11.47
C VAL A 324 8.55 -15.93 -10.33
N LYS A 325 9.06 -16.04 -9.11
CA LYS A 325 8.23 -16.40 -7.94
C LYS A 325 7.18 -15.33 -7.65
N PRO A 326 5.95 -15.71 -7.21
CA PRO A 326 4.85 -14.77 -6.95
C PRO A 326 4.98 -14.07 -5.58
N LEU A 327 6.14 -13.49 -5.30
CA LEU A 327 6.45 -12.80 -4.04
C LEU A 327 6.58 -11.28 -4.21
N TYR A 328 6.29 -10.77 -5.41
CA TYR A 328 6.38 -9.35 -5.72
C TYR A 328 5.01 -8.68 -5.59
N ASN A 329 4.97 -7.57 -4.84
CA ASN A 329 3.80 -6.73 -4.71
C ASN A 329 4.04 -5.40 -5.40
N ILE A 330 3.05 -4.91 -6.15
CA ILE A 330 3.10 -3.58 -6.76
C ILE A 330 2.98 -2.56 -5.63
N THR A 331 4.03 -1.77 -5.44
CA THR A 331 4.09 -0.73 -4.41
C THR A 331 3.67 0.64 -4.93
N ASN A 332 4.04 0.95 -6.18
CA ASN A 332 3.75 2.23 -6.80
C ASN A 332 3.47 2.05 -8.29
N ILE A 333 2.54 2.87 -8.79
CA ILE A 333 2.34 3.10 -10.21
C ILE A 333 2.47 4.61 -10.42
N ILE A 334 3.28 5.02 -11.37
CA ILE A 334 3.54 6.42 -11.69
C ILE A 334 3.15 6.65 -13.14
N GLU A 335 2.24 7.59 -13.38
CA GLU A 335 1.90 8.04 -14.73
C GLU A 335 3.03 8.92 -15.26
N LYS A 336 3.51 8.61 -16.47
CA LYS A 336 4.52 9.40 -17.18
C LYS A 336 3.86 10.56 -17.91
N ASN A 337 4.63 11.59 -18.24
CA ASN A 337 4.13 12.77 -18.96
C ASN A 337 3.54 12.42 -20.34
N ASP A 338 4.01 11.35 -20.98
CA ASP A 338 3.48 10.87 -22.26
C ASP A 338 2.20 10.03 -22.14
N GLY A 339 1.81 9.67 -20.92
CA GLY A 339 0.68 8.79 -20.60
C GLY A 339 1.06 7.31 -20.47
N GLY A 340 2.35 6.98 -20.57
CA GLY A 340 2.86 5.66 -20.19
C GLY A 340 2.92 5.50 -18.67
N LEU A 341 3.31 4.31 -18.19
CA LEU A 341 3.37 4.00 -16.76
C LEU A 341 4.74 3.49 -16.35
N ILE A 342 5.15 3.83 -15.13
CA ILE A 342 6.22 3.15 -14.42
C ILE A 342 5.59 2.35 -13.28
N VAL A 343 5.83 1.04 -13.27
CA VAL A 343 5.31 0.10 -12.27
C VAL A 343 6.47 -0.37 -11.41
N LEU A 344 6.39 -0.08 -10.12
CA LEU A 344 7.36 -0.51 -9.12
C LEU A 344 6.80 -1.69 -8.34
N SER A 345 7.51 -2.80 -8.37
CA SER A 345 7.10 -4.02 -7.69
C SER A 345 8.23 -4.54 -6.82
N GLU A 346 7.98 -4.67 -5.54
CA GLU A 346 8.97 -5.03 -4.53
C GLU A 346 8.77 -6.46 -4.06
N LEU A 347 9.84 -7.24 -3.97
CA LEU A 347 9.79 -8.53 -3.31
C LEU A 347 9.53 -8.34 -1.83
N GLN A 348 8.40 -8.88 -1.35
CA GLN A 348 7.94 -8.70 0.02
C GLN A 348 7.42 -10.01 0.59
N PHE A 349 7.88 -10.37 1.78
CA PHE A 349 7.29 -11.47 2.54
C PHE A 349 7.48 -11.27 4.06
N ILE A 350 6.64 -11.96 4.82
CA ILE A 350 6.73 -12.05 6.28
C ILE A 350 7.03 -13.49 6.64
N TYR A 351 8.05 -13.68 7.47
CA TYR A 351 8.34 -14.96 8.09
C TYR A 351 7.97 -14.88 9.58
N VAL A 352 7.09 -15.77 10.00
CA VAL A 352 6.71 -15.93 11.39
C VAL A 352 7.48 -17.12 11.94
N GLY A 353 8.42 -16.88 12.84
CA GLY A 353 9.22 -17.92 13.46
C GLY A 353 8.44 -18.71 14.52
N SER A 354 9.08 -19.72 15.06
CA SER A 354 8.50 -20.52 16.15
C SER A 354 8.42 -19.69 17.42
N SER A 355 7.28 -19.76 18.11
CA SER A 355 7.09 -19.12 19.40
C SER A 355 7.96 -19.77 20.46
N SER A 356 8.60 -18.98 21.31
CA SER A 356 9.37 -19.44 22.48
C SER A 356 8.75 -18.88 23.76
N GLY A 357 8.66 -19.72 24.82
CA GLY A 357 8.00 -19.38 26.08
C GLY A 357 6.72 -20.18 26.32
N PHE A 358 6.09 -19.96 27.48
CA PHE A 358 4.88 -20.68 27.89
C PHE A 358 3.67 -19.74 28.01
N GLY A 359 2.54 -20.14 27.42
CA GLY A 359 1.24 -19.47 27.55
C GLY A 359 1.28 -17.99 27.08
N PRO A 360 0.72 -17.05 27.83
CA PRO A 360 0.63 -15.64 27.43
C PRO A 360 1.98 -14.92 27.38
N LEU A 361 3.05 -15.52 27.85
CA LEU A 361 4.43 -15.00 27.79
C LEU A 361 5.23 -15.59 26.62
N ALA A 362 4.59 -16.23 25.67
CA ALA A 362 5.27 -16.73 24.48
C ALA A 362 5.63 -15.57 23.54
N PHE A 363 6.88 -15.51 23.12
CA PHE A 363 7.40 -14.53 22.16
C PHE A 363 7.53 -15.17 20.79
N THR A 364 7.02 -14.49 19.78
CA THR A 364 7.12 -14.93 18.38
C THR A 364 7.95 -13.92 17.59
N PRO A 365 9.09 -14.34 17.02
CA PRO A 365 9.85 -13.48 16.12
C PRO A 365 9.12 -13.38 14.77
N VAL A 366 8.97 -12.16 14.28
CA VAL A 366 8.38 -11.87 12.97
C VAL A 366 9.40 -11.10 12.16
N THR A 367 9.82 -11.66 11.04
CA THR A 367 10.77 -11.04 10.12
C THR A 367 10.03 -10.50 8.91
N TYR A 368 10.13 -9.21 8.73
CA TYR A 368 9.67 -8.49 7.54
C TYR A 368 10.83 -8.40 6.56
N THR A 369 10.60 -8.74 5.32
CA THR A 369 11.59 -8.66 4.24
C THR A 369 11.05 -7.82 3.11
N LYS A 370 11.85 -6.85 2.64
CA LYS A 370 11.60 -6.05 1.45
C LYS A 370 12.90 -5.98 0.64
N ASN A 371 12.97 -6.81 -0.38
CA ASN A 371 14.18 -6.95 -1.18
C ASN A 371 14.07 -6.24 -2.53
N GLU A 372 14.75 -6.75 -3.53
CA GLU A 372 14.86 -6.15 -4.85
C GLU A 372 13.52 -5.70 -5.44
N MET A 373 13.57 -4.67 -6.30
CA MET A 373 12.38 -4.15 -6.96
C MET A 373 12.48 -4.37 -8.47
N ILE A 374 11.40 -4.89 -9.06
CA ILE A 374 11.22 -4.89 -10.50
C ILE A 374 10.67 -3.52 -10.88
N VAL A 375 11.38 -2.81 -11.76
CA VAL A 375 10.94 -1.56 -12.37
C VAL A 375 10.54 -1.85 -13.79
N THR A 376 9.25 -1.69 -14.10
CA THR A 376 8.69 -1.92 -15.44
C THR A 376 8.19 -0.60 -16.00
N CYS A 377 8.71 -0.19 -17.15
CA CYS A 377 8.23 0.99 -17.87
C CYS A 377 7.37 0.55 -19.05
N LEU A 378 6.15 1.09 -19.10
CA LEU A 378 5.17 0.81 -20.13
C LEU A 378 4.96 2.07 -20.99
N LYS A 379 4.80 1.87 -22.29
CA LYS A 379 4.40 2.92 -23.23
C LYS A 379 2.91 3.27 -23.05
N PRO A 380 2.44 4.38 -23.64
CA PRO A 380 1.02 4.75 -23.57
C PRO A 380 0.05 3.67 -24.12
N ASP A 381 0.52 2.82 -25.04
CA ASP A 381 -0.25 1.70 -25.58
C ASP A 381 -0.21 0.44 -24.70
N GLY A 382 0.39 0.53 -23.50
CA GLY A 382 0.52 -0.58 -22.55
C GLY A 382 1.60 -1.60 -22.90
N SER A 383 2.34 -1.44 -24.02
CA SER A 383 3.47 -2.32 -24.36
C SER A 383 4.70 -2.00 -23.50
N LEU A 384 5.53 -3.02 -23.27
CA LEU A 384 6.78 -2.86 -22.54
C LEU A 384 7.74 -1.91 -23.28
N GLU A 385 8.23 -0.90 -22.60
CA GLU A 385 9.29 -0.03 -23.08
C GLU A 385 10.66 -0.56 -22.63
N TRP A 386 10.82 -0.78 -21.35
CA TRP A 386 11.97 -1.43 -20.74
C TRP A 386 11.59 -2.01 -19.36
N SER A 387 12.39 -2.93 -18.88
CA SER A 387 12.29 -3.47 -17.53
C SER A 387 13.69 -3.61 -16.93
N ASN A 388 13.81 -3.39 -15.64
CA ASN A 388 15.07 -3.54 -14.92
C ASN A 388 14.83 -3.91 -13.46
N VAL A 389 15.89 -4.26 -12.74
CA VAL A 389 15.83 -4.66 -11.34
C VAL A 389 16.70 -3.72 -10.50
N LEU A 390 16.09 -3.09 -9.49
CA LEU A 390 16.79 -2.32 -8.47
C LEU A 390 17.38 -3.29 -7.44
N PRO A 391 18.70 -3.34 -7.26
CA PRO A 391 19.33 -4.18 -6.26
C PRO A 391 19.10 -3.61 -4.86
N LYS A 392 18.34 -4.31 -4.05
CA LYS A 392 18.01 -3.95 -2.67
C LYS A 392 17.80 -5.21 -1.85
N GLU A 393 18.32 -5.27 -0.62
CA GLU A 393 18.10 -6.39 0.29
C GLU A 393 18.00 -5.89 1.73
N GLN A 394 16.77 -5.92 2.26
CA GLN A 394 16.44 -5.36 3.56
C GLN A 394 15.59 -6.32 4.38
N SER A 395 15.88 -6.45 5.67
CA SER A 395 15.05 -7.19 6.60
C SER A 395 15.02 -6.55 7.98
N ALA A 396 13.89 -6.73 8.69
CA ALA A 396 13.73 -6.32 10.08
C ALA A 396 12.98 -7.41 10.84
N THR A 397 13.55 -7.84 11.97
CA THR A 397 12.91 -8.81 12.86
C THR A 397 12.42 -8.10 14.10
N VAL A 398 11.12 -8.26 14.40
CA VAL A 398 10.47 -7.79 15.63
C VAL A 398 9.96 -8.97 16.42
N THR A 399 10.12 -8.91 17.74
CA THR A 399 9.56 -9.91 18.64
C THR A 399 8.22 -9.42 19.17
N THR A 400 7.18 -10.22 19.00
CA THR A 400 5.84 -9.90 19.49
C THR A 400 5.41 -10.91 20.54
N LEU A 401 4.66 -10.46 21.55
CA LEU A 401 3.88 -11.37 22.37
C LEU A 401 2.84 -12.06 21.47
N SER A 402 2.63 -13.37 21.66
CA SER A 402 1.74 -14.17 20.82
C SER A 402 0.34 -13.57 20.77
N LEU A 403 0.08 -12.74 19.79
CA LEU A 403 -1.23 -12.24 19.45
C LEU A 403 -1.54 -12.66 18.03
N ALA A 404 -2.78 -13.06 17.81
CA ALA A 404 -3.28 -13.40 16.50
C ALA A 404 -2.94 -12.29 15.51
N PHE A 405 -1.98 -12.57 14.62
CA PHE A 405 -1.76 -11.73 13.46
C PHE A 405 -3.00 -11.86 12.58
N GLY A 406 -3.85 -10.84 12.64
CA GLY A 406 -4.84 -10.63 11.60
C GLY A 406 -4.09 -10.22 10.33
N PHE A 407 -3.66 -11.18 9.53
CA PHE A 407 -3.30 -10.87 8.16
C PHE A 407 -4.57 -10.41 7.45
N GLY A 408 -4.55 -9.18 6.95
CA GLY A 408 -5.66 -8.69 6.15
C GLY A 408 -6.01 -9.70 5.06
N GLY A 409 -7.21 -10.23 5.12
CA GLY A 409 -7.94 -10.68 4.00
C GLY A 409 -7.67 -12.05 3.39
N SER A 410 -6.95 -12.98 3.99
CA SER A 410 -6.91 -14.34 3.44
C SER A 410 -7.35 -15.36 4.47
N ASN A 411 -8.62 -15.73 4.42
CA ASN A 411 -9.15 -16.92 5.07
C ASN A 411 -10.08 -17.63 4.09
N GLY A 412 -9.59 -18.71 3.46
CA GLY A 412 -10.38 -19.47 2.50
C GLY A 412 -10.57 -18.74 1.16
N ASN A 413 -11.76 -18.70 0.64
CA ASN A 413 -12.10 -18.31 -0.73
C ASN A 413 -12.30 -16.82 -0.97
N PHE A 414 -11.91 -15.93 -0.03
CA PHE A 414 -12.09 -14.49 -0.16
C PHE A 414 -10.82 -13.71 0.20
N THR A 415 -10.46 -12.76 -0.65
CA THR A 415 -9.30 -11.88 -0.45
C THR A 415 -9.62 -10.46 -0.88
N VAL A 416 -9.09 -9.47 -0.16
CA VAL A 416 -9.12 -8.06 -0.54
C VAL A 416 -7.71 -7.52 -0.64
N GLY A 417 -7.34 -7.03 -1.81
CA GLY A 417 -6.02 -6.46 -2.08
C GLY A 417 -4.89 -7.49 -1.93
N GLY A 418 -3.70 -7.14 -2.35
CA GLY A 418 -2.49 -7.99 -2.29
C GLY A 418 -1.31 -7.35 -1.56
N ALA A 419 -1.48 -6.16 -0.96
CA ALA A 419 -0.38 -5.44 -0.34
C ALA A 419 -0.04 -6.00 1.05
N LEU A 420 1.26 -6.16 1.29
CA LEU A 420 1.77 -6.49 2.61
C LEU A 420 1.68 -5.25 3.51
N LEU A 421 0.69 -5.19 4.39
CA LEU A 421 0.54 -4.12 5.35
C LEU A 421 1.31 -4.44 6.64
N ILE A 422 2.22 -3.55 7.03
CA ILE A 422 2.87 -3.63 8.33
C ILE A 422 1.93 -2.96 9.34
N PRO A 423 1.48 -3.67 10.38
CA PRO A 423 0.60 -3.09 11.39
C PRO A 423 1.26 -1.87 12.05
N LEU A 424 0.50 -0.82 12.31
CA LEU A 424 0.99 0.40 12.97
C LEU A 424 1.69 0.09 14.31
N THR A 425 1.21 -0.91 15.04
CA THR A 425 1.79 -1.37 16.31
C THR A 425 3.18 -2.00 16.18
N GLN A 426 3.62 -2.35 14.97
CA GLN A 426 4.97 -2.84 14.67
C GLN A 426 5.92 -1.73 14.24
N MET A 427 5.40 -0.58 13.86
CA MET A 427 6.22 0.60 13.53
C MET A 427 6.97 1.09 14.80
N GLY A 428 8.11 1.74 14.60
CA GLY A 428 9.01 2.11 15.69
C GLY A 428 9.96 0.99 16.16
N LYS A 429 9.83 -0.22 15.61
CA LYS A 429 10.62 -1.40 15.98
C LYS A 429 11.55 -1.91 14.87
N GLY A 430 11.60 -1.20 13.73
CA GLY A 430 12.49 -1.52 12.62
C GLY A 430 11.84 -1.64 11.25
N PRO A 431 10.60 -2.15 11.09
CA PRO A 431 9.97 -2.30 9.77
C PRO A 431 9.80 -0.98 9.00
N GLU A 432 9.76 0.16 9.68
CA GLU A 432 9.66 1.49 9.08
C GLU A 432 10.92 1.91 8.30
N TYR A 433 12.05 1.25 8.52
CA TYR A 433 13.28 1.47 7.75
C TYR A 433 13.30 0.73 6.42
N LEU A 434 12.37 -0.22 6.22
CA LEU A 434 12.23 -1.00 5.01
C LEU A 434 11.44 -0.24 3.94
N GLY A 435 11.74 -0.52 2.67
CA GLY A 435 11.09 0.08 1.52
C GLY A 435 11.94 1.18 0.88
N ALA A 436 11.31 1.93 -0.02
CA ALA A 436 11.95 2.98 -0.81
C ALA A 436 10.95 4.11 -1.09
N ILE A 437 11.47 5.31 -1.37
CA ILE A 437 10.68 6.47 -1.80
C ILE A 437 10.99 6.72 -3.28
N PRO A 438 10.04 6.51 -4.19
CA PRO A 438 10.21 6.81 -5.60
C PRO A 438 9.83 8.26 -5.91
N ILE A 439 10.61 8.91 -6.76
CA ILE A 439 10.41 10.28 -7.23
C ILE A 439 10.60 10.30 -8.75
N TYR A 440 9.54 10.56 -9.50
CA TYR A 440 9.64 10.70 -10.95
C TYR A 440 9.61 12.17 -11.33
N LYS A 441 10.66 12.63 -12.02
CA LYS A 441 10.80 14.01 -12.47
C LYS A 441 11.65 14.07 -13.74
N ASN A 442 11.26 14.91 -14.68
CA ASN A 442 12.02 15.16 -15.93
C ASN A 442 12.41 13.89 -16.70
N GLY A 443 11.50 12.89 -16.76
CA GLY A 443 11.74 11.62 -17.47
C GLY A 443 12.65 10.65 -16.71
N MET A 444 13.12 10.99 -15.51
CA MET A 444 13.98 10.13 -14.70
C MET A 444 13.24 9.63 -13.47
N LEU A 445 13.41 8.36 -13.16
CA LEU A 445 12.94 7.77 -11.91
C LEU A 445 14.07 7.72 -10.89
N ASN A 446 13.91 8.45 -9.80
CA ASN A 446 14.80 8.49 -8.67
C ASN A 446 14.23 7.65 -7.54
N ILE A 447 14.99 6.73 -6.97
CA ILE A 447 14.54 5.87 -5.85
C ILE A 447 15.56 5.97 -4.73
N ILE A 448 15.13 6.51 -3.57
CA ILE A 448 15.96 6.58 -2.37
C ILE A 448 15.51 5.52 -1.36
N PHE A 449 16.47 4.83 -0.77
CA PHE A 449 16.26 3.86 0.30
C PHE A 449 17.49 3.72 1.19
N ASN A 450 17.32 3.07 2.33
CA ASN A 450 18.44 2.75 3.22
C ASN A 450 19.18 1.51 2.72
N ASP A 451 20.47 1.61 2.50
CA ASP A 451 21.29 0.49 2.05
C ASP A 451 22.43 0.22 3.03
N ASN A 452 23.04 -0.94 2.93
CA ASN A 452 24.22 -1.27 3.70
C ASN A 452 25.41 -0.41 3.20
N ALA A 453 26.11 0.26 4.10
CA ALA A 453 27.26 1.11 3.77
C ALA A 453 28.35 0.38 2.95
N LYS A 454 28.42 -0.96 3.05
CA LYS A 454 29.34 -1.80 2.27
C LYS A 454 28.96 -1.94 0.80
N ASN A 455 27.76 -1.50 0.41
CA ASN A 455 27.27 -1.54 -0.97
C ASN A 455 27.61 -0.28 -1.77
N LYS A 456 28.40 0.66 -1.23
CA LYS A 456 28.79 1.91 -1.92
C LYS A 456 29.31 1.61 -3.34
N GLY A 457 28.70 2.23 -4.36
CA GLY A 457 29.03 2.06 -5.79
C GLY A 457 28.55 0.75 -6.42
N ILE A 458 27.93 -0.18 -5.67
CA ILE A 458 27.47 -1.47 -6.21
C ILE A 458 26.07 -1.32 -6.80
N THR A 459 25.93 -1.73 -8.07
CA THR A 459 24.64 -1.82 -8.80
C THR A 459 24.30 -3.26 -9.21
N ASP A 460 25.18 -4.21 -8.95
CA ASP A 460 25.04 -5.62 -9.29
C ASP A 460 24.32 -6.35 -8.15
N ILE A 461 23.15 -6.92 -8.43
CA ILE A 461 22.32 -7.61 -7.44
C ILE A 461 23.03 -8.82 -6.80
N GLU A 462 23.94 -9.48 -7.50
CA GLU A 462 24.66 -10.64 -6.97
C GLU A 462 25.75 -10.25 -5.95
N LYS A 463 26.13 -8.96 -5.91
CA LYS A 463 27.23 -8.44 -5.07
C LYS A 463 26.74 -7.66 -3.85
N ILE A 464 25.45 -7.32 -3.77
CA ILE A 464 24.93 -6.56 -2.65
C ILE A 464 24.96 -7.38 -1.35
N LYS A 465 25.08 -6.66 -0.25
CA LYS A 465 25.00 -7.19 1.12
C LYS A 465 23.70 -6.72 1.77
N SER A 466 23.03 -7.65 2.43
CA SER A 466 21.79 -7.38 3.15
C SER A 466 21.95 -6.31 4.22
N LEU A 467 20.93 -5.47 4.39
CA LEU A 467 20.79 -4.54 5.50
C LEU A 467 19.89 -5.17 6.57
N GLY A 468 20.47 -5.81 7.56
CA GLY A 468 19.78 -6.34 8.75
C GLY A 468 19.98 -5.49 10.00
N ASN A 469 20.98 -4.61 10.02
CA ASN A 469 21.27 -3.70 11.13
C ASN A 469 21.28 -2.24 10.65
N TYR A 470 20.25 -1.49 11.02
CA TYR A 470 20.08 -0.10 10.60
C TYR A 470 21.10 0.89 11.16
N ASN A 471 21.90 0.49 12.15
CA ASN A 471 23.04 1.29 12.60
C ASN A 471 24.11 1.45 11.51
N ASN A 472 24.13 0.55 10.54
CA ASN A 472 25.04 0.56 9.39
C ASN A 472 24.37 1.07 8.10
N ALA A 473 23.15 1.58 8.19
CA ALA A 473 22.40 2.09 7.05
C ALA A 473 22.94 3.44 6.58
N VAL A 474 22.98 3.61 5.27
CA VAL A 474 23.19 4.90 4.61
C VAL A 474 22.08 5.10 3.57
N PRO A 475 21.55 6.31 3.41
CA PRO A 475 20.63 6.58 2.32
C PRO A 475 21.39 6.48 0.99
N SER A 476 20.84 5.73 0.04
CA SER A 476 21.40 5.56 -1.32
C SER A 476 20.35 5.93 -2.35
N LEU A 477 20.76 6.65 -3.38
CA LEU A 477 19.91 7.10 -4.47
C LEU A 477 20.22 6.30 -5.73
N PHE A 478 19.19 5.69 -6.31
CA PHE A 478 19.27 5.03 -7.61
C PHE A 478 18.45 5.80 -8.64
N ILE A 479 19.03 6.05 -9.78
CA ILE A 479 18.44 6.83 -10.87
C ILE A 479 18.31 5.92 -12.08
N PHE A 480 17.08 5.81 -12.60
CA PHE A 480 16.78 5.17 -13.88
C PHE A 480 16.52 6.26 -14.90
N ASP A 481 17.26 6.24 -16.00
CA ASP A 481 17.01 7.13 -17.11
C ASP A 481 15.83 6.62 -17.99
N ASN A 482 15.51 7.34 -19.04
CA ASN A 482 14.42 6.99 -19.97
C ASN A 482 14.64 5.68 -20.74
N THR A 483 15.84 5.10 -20.70
CA THR A 483 16.16 3.79 -21.31
C THR A 483 16.17 2.66 -20.27
N GLY A 484 15.94 2.98 -19.01
CA GLY A 484 16.01 2.04 -17.89
C GLY A 484 17.42 1.74 -17.40
N LYS A 485 18.44 2.49 -17.84
CA LYS A 485 19.81 2.35 -17.35
C LYS A 485 19.90 2.87 -15.92
N ILE A 486 20.52 2.08 -15.05
CA ILE A 486 20.70 2.40 -13.63
C ILE A 486 22.00 3.17 -13.40
N THR A 487 21.89 4.23 -12.60
CA THR A 487 23.03 4.93 -11.99
C THR A 487 22.82 4.97 -10.48
N ARG A 488 23.84 4.72 -9.70
CA ARG A 488 23.82 4.82 -8.24
C ARG A 488 24.58 6.07 -7.79
N LYS A 489 24.02 6.77 -6.81
CA LYS A 489 24.63 7.88 -6.10
C LYS A 489 24.60 7.58 -4.60
N ASP A 490 25.72 7.72 -3.96
CA ASP A 490 25.90 7.56 -2.52
C ASP A 490 26.29 8.91 -1.90
N PRO A 491 26.03 9.13 -0.60
CA PRO A 491 26.55 10.32 0.08
C PRO A 491 28.06 10.44 -0.06
N GLU A 492 28.59 11.65 -0.20
CA GLU A 492 30.03 11.89 -0.29
C GLU A 492 30.75 11.39 0.96
N GLU A 493 30.19 11.70 2.13
CA GLU A 493 30.67 11.25 3.42
C GLU A 493 29.61 10.46 4.19
N VAL A 494 30.00 9.38 4.83
CA VAL A 494 29.17 8.64 5.79
C VAL A 494 29.43 9.22 7.18
N ILE A 495 28.55 10.12 7.60
CA ILE A 495 28.65 10.73 8.94
C ILE A 495 28.26 9.71 10.00
N LYS A 496 29.16 9.43 10.94
CA LYS A 496 28.88 8.53 12.06
C LYS A 496 27.72 9.09 12.91
N ASN A 497 26.66 8.29 13.09
CA ASN A 497 25.42 8.65 13.79
C ASN A 497 24.49 9.60 13.02
N GLU A 498 24.64 9.73 11.72
CA GLU A 498 23.68 10.44 10.88
C GLU A 498 22.28 9.79 10.96
N LEU A 499 21.25 10.63 10.85
CA LEU A 499 19.86 10.17 10.85
C LEU A 499 19.58 9.27 9.63
N VAL A 500 18.80 8.24 9.85
CA VAL A 500 18.41 7.27 8.82
C VAL A 500 16.95 7.52 8.44
N ILE A 501 16.67 7.67 7.16
CA ILE A 501 15.31 7.84 6.63
C ILE A 501 14.47 6.63 6.99
N ARG A 502 13.19 6.83 7.25
CA ARG A 502 12.19 5.78 7.42
C ARG A 502 11.24 5.75 6.22
N PRO A 503 11.59 5.03 5.13
CA PRO A 503 10.79 5.03 3.90
C PRO A 503 9.39 4.45 4.07
N GLY A 504 9.10 3.77 5.15
CA GLY A 504 7.75 3.34 5.54
C GLY A 504 6.88 4.46 6.12
N ILE A 505 7.47 5.65 6.38
CA ILE A 505 6.79 6.79 7.02
C ILE A 505 7.15 8.07 6.27
N TYR A 506 6.37 8.40 5.26
CA TYR A 506 6.50 9.66 4.52
C TYR A 506 5.15 10.14 4.01
N TYR A 507 5.09 11.42 3.67
CA TYR A 507 3.97 12.04 2.96
C TYR A 507 4.49 12.75 1.72
N ARG A 508 3.88 12.45 0.57
CA ARG A 508 4.19 13.11 -0.70
C ARG A 508 3.38 14.39 -0.80
N LYS A 509 4.04 15.54 -0.72
CA LYS A 509 3.40 16.85 -0.81
C LYS A 509 3.23 17.29 -2.27
N THR A 510 4.27 17.14 -3.08
CA THR A 510 4.25 17.44 -4.51
C THR A 510 4.97 16.33 -5.30
N GLU A 511 5.17 16.50 -6.57
CA GLU A 511 5.92 15.54 -7.39
C GLU A 511 7.36 15.36 -6.92
N ASN A 512 7.98 16.39 -6.37
CA ASN A 512 9.40 16.42 -5.98
C ASN A 512 9.66 16.81 -4.52
N GLU A 513 8.62 17.04 -3.72
CA GLU A 513 8.73 17.39 -2.29
C GLU A 513 8.02 16.37 -1.42
N PHE A 514 8.72 15.87 -0.41
CA PHE A 514 8.21 14.88 0.54
C PHE A 514 8.51 15.34 1.97
N ILE A 515 7.57 15.09 2.86
CA ILE A 515 7.80 15.17 4.31
C ILE A 515 8.20 13.78 4.74
N ILE A 516 9.36 13.67 5.38
CA ILE A 516 9.95 12.40 5.80
C ILE A 516 10.16 12.37 7.31
N TYR A 517 10.24 11.18 7.86
CA TYR A 517 10.66 10.95 9.21
C TYR A 517 11.98 10.21 9.21
N SER A 518 12.94 10.67 10.01
CA SER A 518 14.27 10.08 10.12
C SER A 518 14.65 9.91 11.58
N SER A 519 15.34 8.83 11.88
CA SER A 519 15.81 8.61 13.25
C SER A 519 17.11 7.84 13.31
N ARG A 520 17.84 8.00 14.40
CA ARG A 520 18.93 7.11 14.82
C ARG A 520 19.08 7.13 16.33
N LYS A 521 19.08 5.96 16.96
CA LYS A 521 19.11 5.81 18.42
C LYS A 521 17.93 6.54 19.07
N LYS A 522 18.19 7.61 19.84
CA LYS A 522 17.18 8.41 20.52
C LYS A 522 16.82 9.70 19.77
N GLN A 523 17.52 10.01 18.68
CA GLN A 523 17.28 11.22 17.89
C GLN A 523 16.25 10.94 16.80
N ASP A 524 15.18 11.70 16.80
CA ASP A 524 14.11 11.64 15.84
C ASP A 524 13.85 13.03 15.27
N LYS A 525 13.72 13.16 13.94
CA LYS A 525 13.42 14.43 13.27
C LYS A 525 12.43 14.25 12.13
N LEU A 526 11.57 15.24 11.92
CA LEU A 526 10.95 15.45 10.63
C LEU A 526 11.93 16.14 9.68
N GLY A 527 11.79 15.88 8.41
CA GLY A 527 12.56 16.51 7.35
C GLY A 527 11.76 16.74 6.09
N ARG A 528 12.27 17.62 5.24
CA ARG A 528 11.83 17.79 3.86
C ARG A 528 12.87 17.23 2.93
N LEU A 529 12.43 16.32 2.07
CA LEU A 529 13.21 15.73 1.01
C LEU A 529 12.72 16.37 -0.29
N ILE A 530 13.63 17.02 -1.01
CA ILE A 530 13.33 17.75 -2.24
C ILE A 530 14.30 17.29 -3.32
N LEU A 531 13.74 16.89 -4.47
CA LEU A 531 14.53 16.66 -5.68
C LEU A 531 14.62 17.98 -6.45
N GLU A 532 15.82 18.53 -6.52
CA GLU A 532 16.14 19.77 -7.28
C GLU A 532 16.10 19.52 -8.79
N ASP A 533 16.05 20.56 -9.59
CA ASP A 533 16.06 20.49 -11.07
C ASP A 533 17.41 20.08 -11.67
#